data_c8733624c4b1e2a0d98056f91de34869
#
_entry.id   c8733624c4b1e2a0d98056f91de34869
#
_cell.length_a   1.000
_cell.length_b   1.000
_cell.length_c   1.000
_cell.angle_alpha   90.00
_cell.angle_beta   90.00
_cell.angle_gamma   90.00
#
_symmetry.space_group_name_H-M   'P 1'
#
loop_
_entity.id
_entity.type
_entity.pdbx_description
1 polymer ?
#
loop_
_entity_poly.entity_id
_entity_poly.type
_entity_poly.pdbx_seq_one_letter_code
_entity_poly.pdbx_strand_id
1 'polypeptide(L)'
;MGNPPFVGYSLQNKEQKNDILSVYVDEKGKPYKTAGKIDYVAGWYFKAAQFMQGTTIRTAFVSTNSITQGEQVAGVWKPLYDRFGIHIDFAHRTFMWDSEANMKAHVHCVIVGFSIAPNQAKRRIYVDGRFKEVNNVNAYLLDAPNEFICNRSKPLCCLLYTSPSP
;
A
#
# COMPACT_ATOMS: atom_id res chain seq x y z
N MET A 1 4.45 -4.45 -15.16
CA MET A 1 3.92 -5.33 -14.08
C MET A 1 5.10 -6.03 -13.43
N GLY A 2 5.10 -6.20 -12.09
CA GLY A 2 6.20 -6.83 -11.36
C GLY A 2 5.72 -7.61 -10.13
N ASN A 3 6.59 -8.50 -9.68
CA ASN A 3 6.43 -9.27 -8.44
C ASN A 3 7.65 -8.99 -7.54
N PRO A 4 7.66 -7.88 -6.78
CA PRO A 4 8.76 -7.53 -5.89
C PRO A 4 8.89 -8.50 -4.72
N PRO A 5 10.05 -8.58 -4.06
CA PRO A 5 10.25 -9.46 -2.92
C PRO A 5 9.35 -9.07 -1.73
N PHE A 6 8.73 -10.07 -1.11
CA PHE A 6 7.85 -9.93 0.04
C PHE A 6 8.64 -10.09 1.33
N VAL A 7 9.05 -8.99 1.93
CA VAL A 7 9.72 -8.97 3.23
C VAL A 7 8.98 -8.00 4.15
N GLY A 8 8.33 -8.54 5.16
CA GLY A 8 7.66 -7.75 6.19
C GLY A 8 8.66 -6.87 6.95
N TYR A 9 8.24 -5.70 7.40
CA TYR A 9 9.13 -4.70 8.01
C TYR A 9 9.95 -5.23 9.19
N SER A 10 9.39 -6.16 9.97
CA SER A 10 10.06 -6.77 11.12
C SER A 10 11.14 -7.79 10.74
N LEU A 11 11.08 -8.32 9.52
CA LEU A 11 11.98 -9.35 8.99
C LEU A 11 13.09 -8.75 8.11
N GLN A 12 13.04 -7.45 7.81
CA GLN A 12 14.05 -6.78 7.00
C GLN A 12 15.41 -6.80 7.70
N ASN A 13 16.44 -7.16 6.94
CA ASN A 13 17.82 -7.01 7.37
C ASN A 13 18.24 -5.52 7.36
N LYS A 14 19.47 -5.24 7.80
CA LYS A 14 19.98 -3.86 7.90
C LYS A 14 20.06 -3.15 6.54
N GLU A 15 20.44 -3.85 5.49
CA GLU A 15 20.56 -3.31 4.14
C GLU A 15 19.18 -2.94 3.60
N GLN A 16 18.22 -3.85 3.70
CA GLN A 16 16.83 -3.61 3.27
C GLN A 16 16.17 -2.43 4.00
N LYS A 17 16.45 -2.29 5.31
CA LYS A 17 15.98 -1.12 6.08
C LYS A 17 16.62 0.18 5.57
N ASN A 18 17.91 0.16 5.29
CA ASN A 18 18.61 1.33 4.74
C ASN A 18 18.08 1.67 3.34
N ASP A 19 17.80 0.68 2.50
CA ASP A 19 17.19 0.89 1.19
C ASP A 19 15.84 1.60 1.30
N ILE A 20 14.95 1.11 2.14
CA ILE A 20 13.65 1.75 2.35
C ILE A 20 13.81 3.18 2.84
N LEU A 21 14.68 3.42 3.81
CA LEU A 21 14.93 4.76 4.34
C LEU A 21 15.53 5.70 3.28
N SER A 22 16.32 5.19 2.35
CA SER A 22 16.91 5.98 1.26
C SER A 22 15.93 6.30 0.13
N VAL A 23 14.97 5.41 -0.11
CA VAL A 23 13.99 5.53 -1.19
C VAL A 23 12.74 6.28 -0.73
N TYR A 24 12.25 5.98 0.47
CA TYR A 24 10.98 6.50 0.99
C TYR A 24 11.18 7.85 1.68
N VAL A 25 11.49 8.87 0.88
CA VAL A 25 11.89 10.19 1.35
C VAL A 25 10.92 11.28 0.88
N ASP A 26 10.83 12.37 1.64
CA ASP A 26 10.08 13.56 1.27
C ASP A 26 10.82 14.39 0.19
N GLU A 27 10.26 15.51 -0.21
CA GLU A 27 10.83 16.41 -1.23
C GLU A 27 12.20 16.98 -0.83
N LYS A 28 12.51 17.00 0.46
CA LYS A 28 13.79 17.46 1.01
C LYS A 28 14.80 16.33 1.18
N GLY A 29 14.46 15.11 0.74
CA GLY A 29 15.31 13.92 0.88
C GLY A 29 15.32 13.32 2.30
N LYS A 30 14.41 13.75 3.18
CA LYS A 30 14.31 13.21 4.54
C LYS A 30 13.38 12.00 4.57
N PRO A 31 13.77 10.88 5.19
CA PRO A 31 12.89 9.71 5.32
C PRO A 31 11.56 10.05 6.01
N TYR A 32 10.45 9.55 5.47
CA TYR A 32 9.17 9.63 6.16
C TYR A 32 9.24 8.91 7.50
N LYS A 33 8.54 9.42 8.51
CA LYS A 33 8.52 8.83 9.87
C LYS A 33 8.03 7.37 9.88
N THR A 34 7.22 7.01 8.91
CA THR A 34 6.67 5.65 8.74
C THR A 34 7.59 4.71 7.99
N ALA A 35 8.64 5.21 7.30
CA ALA A 35 9.50 4.42 6.43
C ALA A 35 10.18 3.23 7.12
N GLY A 36 10.50 3.35 8.42
CA GLY A 36 11.07 2.23 9.19
C GLY A 36 10.08 1.14 9.61
N LYS A 37 8.79 1.30 9.31
CA LYS A 37 7.70 0.39 9.74
C LYS A 37 6.83 -0.09 8.58
N ILE A 38 7.29 0.03 7.34
CA ILE A 38 6.59 -0.43 6.15
C ILE A 38 7.28 -1.62 5.53
N ASP A 39 6.52 -2.48 4.88
CA ASP A 39 7.04 -3.67 4.22
C ASP A 39 7.96 -3.30 3.05
N TYR A 40 8.94 -4.13 2.78
CA TYR A 40 9.99 -3.85 1.80
C TYR A 40 9.44 -3.60 0.39
N VAL A 41 8.36 -4.27 0.03
CA VAL A 41 7.65 -4.08 -1.24
C VAL A 41 7.23 -2.63 -1.49
N ALA A 42 6.98 -1.83 -0.44
CA ALA A 42 6.58 -0.43 -0.56
C ALA A 42 7.62 0.42 -1.32
N GLY A 43 8.90 0.08 -1.22
CA GLY A 43 9.97 0.75 -1.96
C GLY A 43 9.78 0.71 -3.49
N TRP A 44 9.25 -0.40 -4.03
CA TRP A 44 8.94 -0.52 -5.46
C TRP A 44 7.79 0.39 -5.88
N TYR A 45 6.75 0.51 -5.06
CA TYR A 45 5.66 1.45 -5.31
C TYR A 45 6.16 2.88 -5.37
N PHE A 46 7.03 3.25 -4.45
CA PHE A 46 7.58 4.60 -4.39
C PHE A 46 8.50 4.90 -5.58
N LYS A 47 9.42 4.00 -5.91
CA LYS A 47 10.29 4.12 -7.10
C LYS A 47 9.48 4.17 -8.39
N ALA A 48 8.44 3.35 -8.52
CA ALA A 48 7.58 3.38 -9.69
C ALA A 48 6.84 4.72 -9.79
N ALA A 49 6.31 5.26 -8.69
CA ALA A 49 5.67 6.56 -8.68
C ALA A 49 6.65 7.68 -9.06
N GLN A 50 7.90 7.63 -8.58
CA GLN A 50 8.94 8.58 -9.01
C GLN A 50 9.20 8.48 -10.52
N PHE A 51 9.33 7.26 -11.05
CA PHE A 51 9.61 7.03 -12.47
C PHE A 51 8.47 7.44 -13.38
N MET A 52 7.22 7.30 -12.94
CA MET A 52 6.03 7.62 -13.73
C MET A 52 5.73 9.11 -13.82
N GLN A 53 6.41 9.99 -13.07
CA GLN A 53 6.14 11.42 -13.11
C GLN A 53 6.33 12.01 -14.51
N GLY A 54 5.35 12.81 -14.97
CA GLY A 54 5.38 13.41 -16.29
C GLY A 54 5.13 12.44 -17.44
N THR A 55 4.74 11.19 -17.15
CA THR A 55 4.46 10.15 -18.15
C THR A 55 3.02 9.66 -18.08
N THR A 56 2.60 8.90 -19.09
CA THR A 56 1.31 8.18 -19.11
C THR A 56 1.46 6.71 -18.74
N ILE A 57 2.62 6.32 -18.20
CA ILE A 57 2.93 4.94 -17.80
C ILE A 57 2.01 4.51 -16.67
N ARG A 58 1.59 3.26 -16.72
CA ARG A 58 0.83 2.58 -15.66
C ARG A 58 1.66 1.44 -15.10
N THR A 59 1.58 1.26 -13.80
CA THR A 59 2.33 0.21 -13.10
C THR A 59 1.38 -0.69 -12.34
N ALA A 60 1.74 -1.97 -12.21
CA ALA A 60 1.03 -2.90 -11.36
C ALA A 60 2.01 -3.84 -10.66
N PHE A 61 1.78 -4.08 -9.37
CA PHE A 61 2.57 -5.01 -8.57
C PHE A 61 1.69 -6.03 -7.85
N VAL A 62 2.25 -7.24 -7.75
CA VAL A 62 1.81 -8.23 -6.77
C VAL A 62 2.45 -7.88 -5.43
N SER A 63 1.71 -7.98 -4.35
CA SER A 63 2.20 -7.64 -3.00
C SER A 63 1.50 -8.47 -1.95
N THR A 64 2.07 -8.56 -0.76
CA THR A 64 1.34 -9.07 0.39
C THR A 64 0.16 -8.16 0.72
N ASN A 65 -0.93 -8.72 1.19
CA ASN A 65 -2.13 -7.95 1.54
C ASN A 65 -1.91 -6.98 2.72
N SER A 66 -0.83 -7.14 3.48
CA SER A 66 -0.44 -6.27 4.58
C SER A 66 -0.41 -4.79 4.21
N ILE A 67 0.03 -4.44 2.99
CA ILE A 67 0.10 -3.04 2.52
C ILE A 67 -1.29 -2.37 2.40
N THR A 68 -2.35 -3.15 2.46
CA THR A 68 -3.74 -2.67 2.39
C THR A 68 -4.48 -2.78 3.72
N GLN A 69 -3.74 -3.04 4.81
CA GLN A 69 -4.31 -3.27 6.14
C GLN A 69 -3.58 -2.48 7.23
N GLY A 70 -4.32 -2.14 8.28
CA GLY A 70 -3.78 -1.53 9.49
C GLY A 70 -2.93 -0.26 9.26
N GLU A 71 -1.86 -0.13 10.01
CA GLU A 71 -0.94 1.02 9.94
C GLU A 71 -0.15 1.10 8.63
N GLN A 72 0.02 -0.04 7.93
CA GLN A 72 0.71 -0.09 6.64
C GLN A 72 0.01 0.79 5.60
N VAL A 73 -1.31 0.87 5.63
CA VAL A 73 -2.07 1.66 4.66
C VAL A 73 -1.63 3.13 4.68
N ALA A 74 -1.66 3.74 5.85
CA ALA A 74 -1.23 5.14 5.97
C ALA A 74 0.27 5.31 5.69
N GLY A 75 1.09 4.35 6.15
CA GLY A 75 2.54 4.38 5.96
C GLY A 75 2.97 4.28 4.51
N VAL A 76 2.36 3.40 3.74
CA VAL A 76 2.69 3.14 2.35
C VAL A 76 2.00 4.13 1.42
N TRP A 77 0.69 4.29 1.54
CA TRP A 77 -0.09 4.96 0.50
C TRP A 77 -0.17 6.48 0.68
N LYS A 78 -0.28 6.98 1.93
CA LYS A 78 -0.40 8.42 2.13
C LYS A 78 0.73 9.22 1.47
N PRO A 79 2.03 8.87 1.62
CA PRO A 79 3.11 9.54 0.90
C PRO A 79 3.01 9.46 -0.62
N LEU A 80 2.51 8.34 -1.16
CA LEU A 80 2.32 8.15 -2.59
C LEU A 80 1.22 9.08 -3.14
N TYR A 81 0.11 9.21 -2.43
CA TYR A 81 -0.98 10.11 -2.80
C TYR A 81 -0.57 11.58 -2.65
N ASP A 82 0.01 11.94 -1.49
CA ASP A 82 0.32 13.34 -1.17
C ASP A 82 1.43 13.91 -2.09
N ARG A 83 2.46 13.10 -2.37
CA ARG A 83 3.62 13.55 -3.13
C ARG A 83 3.47 13.41 -4.64
N PHE A 84 2.90 12.31 -5.11
CA PHE A 84 2.87 11.98 -6.54
C PHE A 84 1.47 12.08 -7.15
N GLY A 85 0.43 12.25 -6.33
CA GLY A 85 -0.94 12.30 -6.81
C GLY A 85 -1.39 11.01 -7.49
N ILE A 86 -0.90 9.86 -7.02
CA ILE A 86 -1.28 8.57 -7.60
C ILE A 86 -2.76 8.31 -7.45
N HIS A 87 -3.30 7.48 -8.31
CA HIS A 87 -4.60 6.86 -8.15
C HIS A 87 -4.53 5.38 -8.53
N ILE A 88 -5.31 4.57 -7.83
CA ILE A 88 -5.41 3.15 -8.09
C ILE A 88 -6.39 2.95 -9.24
N ASP A 89 -5.92 2.38 -10.36
CA ASP A 89 -6.72 2.11 -11.55
C ASP A 89 -7.51 0.81 -11.42
N PHE A 90 -6.88 -0.21 -10.85
CA PHE A 90 -7.52 -1.47 -10.54
C PHE A 90 -6.86 -2.15 -9.35
N ALA A 91 -7.62 -3.02 -8.70
CA ALA A 91 -7.11 -3.88 -7.64
C ALA A 91 -7.69 -5.29 -7.74
N HIS A 92 -6.86 -6.29 -7.55
CA HIS A 92 -7.30 -7.64 -7.21
C HIS A 92 -7.22 -7.77 -5.69
N ARG A 93 -8.37 -7.95 -5.04
CA ARG A 93 -8.44 -8.10 -3.58
C ARG A 93 -7.81 -9.41 -3.17
N THR A 94 -7.56 -9.54 -1.88
CA THR A 94 -6.84 -10.66 -1.28
C THR A 94 -7.20 -12.01 -1.87
N PHE A 95 -6.18 -12.68 -2.37
CA PHE A 95 -6.24 -14.07 -2.83
C PHE A 95 -5.08 -14.86 -2.24
N MET A 96 -5.24 -16.17 -2.16
CA MET A 96 -4.20 -17.04 -1.68
C MET A 96 -3.24 -17.37 -2.83
N TRP A 97 -1.96 -17.09 -2.64
CA TRP A 97 -0.92 -17.52 -3.56
C TRP A 97 -0.43 -18.90 -3.12
N ASP A 98 -0.75 -19.93 -3.90
CA ASP A 98 -0.21 -21.27 -3.69
C ASP A 98 1.13 -21.38 -4.42
N SER A 99 2.19 -21.56 -3.65
CA SER A 99 3.50 -21.91 -4.21
C SER A 99 3.54 -23.41 -4.52
N GLU A 100 4.00 -23.78 -5.71
CA GLU A 100 4.26 -25.18 -6.08
C GLU A 100 5.46 -25.80 -5.32
N ALA A 101 6.15 -25.02 -4.49
CA ALA A 101 7.28 -25.47 -3.69
C ALA A 101 6.85 -26.44 -2.59
N ASN A 102 7.72 -27.41 -2.25
CA ASN A 102 7.47 -28.47 -1.26
C ASN A 102 7.17 -27.97 0.18
N MET A 103 7.39 -26.70 0.47
CA MET A 103 6.88 -26.01 1.67
C MET A 103 5.87 -24.96 1.23
N LYS A 104 4.59 -25.27 1.34
CA LYS A 104 3.47 -24.38 1.01
C LYS A 104 3.45 -23.18 1.97
N ALA A 105 4.10 -22.10 1.60
CA ALA A 105 3.87 -20.82 2.23
C ALA A 105 2.57 -20.24 1.66
N HIS A 106 1.48 -20.35 2.41
CA HIS A 106 0.21 -19.70 2.07
C HIS A 106 0.35 -18.19 2.30
N VAL A 107 0.64 -17.44 1.25
CA VAL A 107 0.76 -15.99 1.33
C VAL A 107 -0.50 -15.35 0.76
N HIS A 108 -1.12 -14.49 1.56
CA HIS A 108 -2.24 -13.68 1.10
C HIS A 108 -1.71 -12.49 0.30
N CYS A 109 -2.02 -12.47 -0.99
CA CYS A 109 -1.55 -11.45 -1.93
C CYS A 109 -2.69 -10.55 -2.40
N VAL A 110 -2.29 -9.39 -2.89
CA VAL A 110 -3.12 -8.44 -3.64
C VAL A 110 -2.39 -8.06 -4.93
N ILE A 111 -3.12 -7.64 -5.96
CA ILE A 111 -2.53 -6.98 -7.13
C ILE A 111 -3.08 -5.57 -7.18
N VAL A 112 -2.19 -4.59 -7.24
CA VAL A 112 -2.59 -3.18 -7.32
C VAL A 112 -1.96 -2.53 -8.53
N GLY A 113 -2.82 -2.07 -9.45
CA GLY A 113 -2.43 -1.27 -10.61
C GLY A 113 -2.74 0.19 -10.35
N PHE A 114 -1.79 1.07 -10.64
CA PHE A 114 -1.89 2.50 -10.37
C PHE A 114 -1.19 3.34 -11.43
N SER A 115 -1.56 4.60 -11.50
CA SER A 115 -0.98 5.59 -12.39
C SER A 115 -1.01 6.99 -11.76
N ILE A 116 -0.35 7.94 -12.41
CA ILE A 116 -0.34 9.37 -12.00
C ILE A 116 -1.13 10.20 -13.01
N ALA A 117 -1.00 9.90 -14.30
CA ALA A 117 -1.70 10.64 -15.34
C ALA A 117 -3.22 10.56 -15.16
N PRO A 118 -3.97 11.67 -15.36
CA PRO A 118 -5.41 11.66 -15.27
C PRO A 118 -6.02 10.56 -16.15
N ASN A 119 -6.88 9.75 -15.56
CA ASN A 119 -7.53 8.64 -16.23
C ASN A 119 -9.04 8.71 -16.00
N GLN A 120 -9.81 8.86 -17.07
CA GLN A 120 -11.28 8.88 -17.02
C GLN A 120 -11.91 7.48 -17.10
N ALA A 121 -11.09 6.44 -17.33
CA ALA A 121 -11.59 5.07 -17.36
C ALA A 121 -12.14 4.67 -15.98
N LYS A 122 -13.23 3.93 -15.98
CA LYS A 122 -13.76 3.32 -14.75
C LYS A 122 -12.72 2.40 -14.14
N ARG A 123 -12.59 2.47 -12.84
CA ARG A 123 -11.70 1.62 -12.06
C ARG A 123 -12.33 0.27 -11.82
N ARG A 124 -11.52 -0.74 -11.52
CA ARG A 124 -12.01 -2.10 -11.34
C ARG A 124 -11.49 -2.74 -10.06
N ILE A 125 -12.38 -3.36 -9.32
CA ILE A 125 -12.04 -4.21 -8.18
C ILE A 125 -12.38 -5.66 -8.55
N TYR A 126 -11.38 -6.53 -8.50
CA TYR A 126 -11.49 -7.96 -8.78
C TYR A 126 -11.58 -8.73 -7.47
N VAL A 127 -12.54 -9.65 -7.38
CA VAL A 127 -12.75 -10.57 -6.26
C VAL A 127 -13.21 -11.91 -6.83
N ASP A 128 -12.56 -12.99 -6.47
CA ASP A 128 -12.92 -14.36 -6.86
C ASP A 128 -13.23 -14.55 -8.36
N GLY A 129 -12.36 -14.01 -9.20
CA GLY A 129 -12.47 -14.10 -10.65
C GLY A 129 -13.54 -13.21 -11.29
N ARG A 130 -14.28 -12.44 -10.49
CA ARG A 130 -15.25 -11.45 -10.95
C ARG A 130 -14.72 -10.03 -10.75
N PHE A 131 -15.24 -9.07 -11.49
CA PHE A 131 -14.90 -7.68 -11.26
C PHE A 131 -16.14 -6.80 -11.12
N LYS A 132 -15.98 -5.70 -10.39
CA LYS A 132 -16.96 -4.61 -10.29
C LYS A 132 -16.31 -3.34 -10.81
N GLU A 133 -16.98 -2.59 -11.66
CA GLU A 133 -16.59 -1.23 -12.02
C GLU A 133 -17.00 -0.27 -10.91
N VAL A 134 -16.09 0.61 -10.54
CA VAL A 134 -16.23 1.53 -9.42
C VAL A 134 -15.71 2.93 -9.81
N ASN A 135 -16.15 3.94 -9.07
CA ASN A 135 -15.69 5.31 -9.31
C ASN A 135 -14.33 5.59 -8.66
N ASN A 136 -14.06 4.96 -7.54
CA ASN A 136 -12.77 5.07 -6.84
C ASN A 136 -12.32 3.73 -6.29
N VAL A 137 -11.01 3.55 -6.21
CA VAL A 137 -10.39 2.45 -5.44
C VAL A 137 -9.45 3.11 -4.45
N ASN A 138 -9.77 3.01 -3.17
CA ASN A 138 -8.93 3.56 -2.11
C ASN A 138 -7.79 2.60 -1.72
N ALA A 139 -6.92 3.02 -0.83
CA ALA A 139 -5.78 2.24 -0.35
C ALA A 139 -6.14 0.96 0.43
N TYR A 140 -7.40 0.81 0.86
CA TYR A 140 -7.95 -0.42 1.45
C TYR A 140 -8.57 -1.35 0.40
N LEU A 141 -8.42 -1.02 -0.89
CA LEU A 141 -9.01 -1.71 -2.04
C LEU A 141 -10.54 -1.78 -1.97
N LEU A 142 -11.16 -0.68 -1.57
CA LEU A 142 -12.60 -0.51 -1.46
C LEU A 142 -13.08 0.62 -2.40
N ASP A 143 -14.34 0.53 -2.84
CA ASP A 143 -15.04 1.60 -3.53
C ASP A 143 -15.47 2.67 -2.49
N ALA A 144 -14.54 3.53 -2.13
CA ALA A 144 -14.72 4.56 -1.11
C ALA A 144 -13.73 5.72 -1.31
N PRO A 145 -13.92 6.87 -0.65
CA PRO A 145 -12.96 7.98 -0.64
C PRO A 145 -11.57 7.57 -0.14
N ASN A 146 -10.54 8.32 -0.55
CA ASN A 146 -9.16 8.11 -0.12
C ASN A 146 -8.94 8.71 1.27
N GLU A 147 -9.28 7.97 2.30
CA GLU A 147 -9.05 8.36 3.70
C GLU A 147 -7.97 7.48 4.33
N PHE A 148 -7.12 8.10 5.16
CA PHE A 148 -6.03 7.41 5.86
C PHE A 148 -6.21 7.49 7.35
N ILE A 149 -6.40 6.35 8.00
CA ILE A 149 -6.46 6.24 9.45
C ILE A 149 -5.02 6.25 9.98
N CYS A 150 -4.66 7.32 10.69
CA CYS A 150 -3.36 7.45 11.30
C CYS A 150 -3.46 7.25 12.82
N ASN A 151 -2.43 6.65 13.41
CA ASN A 151 -2.32 6.55 14.86
C ASN A 151 -2.31 7.94 15.50
N ARG A 152 -3.10 8.11 16.55
CA ARG A 152 -3.19 9.33 17.34
C ARG A 152 -2.70 9.05 18.78
N SER A 153 -1.93 9.97 19.32
CA SER A 153 -1.49 9.91 20.72
C SER A 153 -2.59 10.29 21.72
N LYS A 154 -3.67 10.91 21.24
CA LYS A 154 -4.83 11.30 22.07
C LYS A 154 -6.10 10.72 21.47
N PRO A 155 -6.99 10.11 22.29
CA PRO A 155 -8.27 9.61 21.82
C PRO A 155 -9.15 10.77 21.33
N LEU A 156 -10.06 10.45 20.40
CA LEU A 156 -11.04 11.42 19.88
C LEU A 156 -12.14 11.77 20.89
N CYS A 157 -12.34 10.89 21.89
CA CYS A 157 -13.37 11.05 22.91
C CYS A 157 -12.82 10.69 24.30
N CYS A 158 -13.03 11.56 25.28
CA CYS A 158 -12.65 11.32 26.68
C CYS A 158 -13.45 10.23 27.38
N LEU A 159 -14.58 9.81 26.82
CA LEU A 159 -15.53 8.86 27.46
C LEU A 159 -15.01 7.41 27.55
N LEU A 160 -13.91 7.07 26.88
CA LEU A 160 -13.31 5.74 26.96
C LEU A 160 -12.55 5.46 28.26
N TYR A 161 -12.35 6.48 29.13
CA TYR A 161 -11.65 6.34 30.40
C TYR A 161 -12.58 6.10 31.60
N THR A 162 -13.89 6.04 31.39
CA THR A 162 -14.88 5.89 32.47
C THR A 162 -15.51 4.52 32.57
N SER A 163 -15.00 3.53 31.86
CA SER A 163 -15.42 2.14 32.10
C SER A 163 -14.73 1.67 33.36
N PRO A 164 -15.48 1.39 34.47
CA PRO A 164 -14.87 0.77 35.64
C PRO A 164 -14.33 -0.59 35.24
N SER A 165 -13.06 -0.83 35.55
CA SER A 165 -12.49 -2.17 35.48
C SER A 165 -13.28 -3.09 36.42
N PRO A 166 -13.65 -4.30 36.00
CA PRO A 166 -14.32 -5.28 36.87
C PRO A 166 -13.42 -5.71 38.02
#